data_2f5a3e82d7df19260434ff1a64b78c8f
#
_entry.id   2f5a3e82d7df19260434ff1a64b78c8f
#
_cell.length_a   1.000
_cell.length_b   1.000
_cell.length_c   1.000
_cell.angle_alpha   90.00
_cell.angle_beta   90.00
_cell.angle_gamma   90.00
#
_symmetry.space_group_name_H-M   'P 1'
#
loop_
_entity.id
_entity.type
_entity.pdbx_description
1 polymer ?
#
loop_
_entity_poly.entity_id
_entity_poly.type
_entity_poly.pdbx_seq_one_letter_code
_entity_poly.pdbx_strand_id
1 'polypeptide(L)'
;MYNITTLNKISKIGLDRFNDNYNCADEHEAPDAIMVRSASMHEMEMPESLLAIARAGAGVNNIPCDKCAEQGIVVFNTPGANANAVKELVLAGMLMCSRKVVPAIDWAKTLKGNGAEVGKMVEKGKGAFAGPEIMGKKLGVIGLGAIGILVANAAYTLGMTVYGYDPYLSVDAAWKLSRHINHSADLAEIFKECDYISVHVPLTPDTKGFINESTIATMKDGVRILNFARGDLVDSAAIIDALGSGKVAAYVTDFPSDDVIGVDGVIAIPHLGASTGESEENCAVMAADEIKEFLENGNIINTVNMPNVTMPRSTAVRICVIHNNIPNMLSQISGIVSECNINIEKLNNQSKKDYAYTMLDVESIDDNAIEKI
;
A
#
# COMPACT_ATOMS: atom_id res chain seq x y z
N MET A 1 -7.42 17.89 -25.76
CA MET A 1 -8.21 16.78 -25.18
C MET A 1 -7.23 15.68 -24.87
N TYR A 2 -7.18 15.20 -23.64
CA TYR A 2 -6.26 14.14 -23.22
C TYR A 2 -6.88 12.75 -23.48
N ASN A 3 -6.10 11.83 -24.04
CA ASN A 3 -6.49 10.44 -24.30
C ASN A 3 -6.02 9.54 -23.15
N ILE A 4 -6.95 8.89 -22.48
CA ILE A 4 -6.68 7.97 -21.36
C ILE A 4 -7.03 6.54 -21.79
N THR A 5 -6.03 5.68 -21.90
CA THR A 5 -6.24 4.26 -22.17
C THR A 5 -6.43 3.49 -20.85
N THR A 6 -7.42 2.59 -20.81
CA THR A 6 -7.67 1.73 -19.65
C THR A 6 -7.30 0.29 -19.95
N LEU A 7 -6.31 -0.25 -19.22
CA LEU A 7 -5.96 -1.67 -19.27
C LEU A 7 -6.65 -2.43 -18.14
N ASN A 8 -7.48 -3.38 -18.45
CA ASN A 8 -8.43 -4.03 -17.57
C ASN A 8 -9.66 -3.15 -17.26
N LYS A 9 -10.61 -3.77 -16.55
CA LYS A 9 -11.79 -3.06 -16.07
C LYS A 9 -11.40 -2.12 -14.92
N ILE A 10 -11.49 -0.83 -15.16
CA ILE A 10 -11.36 0.22 -14.13
C ILE A 10 -12.76 0.60 -13.65
N SER A 11 -12.92 0.87 -12.34
CA SER A 11 -14.22 1.29 -11.79
C SER A 11 -14.71 2.57 -12.42
N LYS A 12 -16.00 2.58 -12.80
CA LYS A 12 -16.65 3.75 -13.41
C LYS A 12 -16.56 5.00 -12.54
N ILE A 13 -16.62 4.87 -11.22
CA ILE A 13 -16.50 6.00 -10.27
C ILE A 13 -15.16 6.73 -10.45
N GLY A 14 -14.08 5.98 -10.72
CA GLY A 14 -12.78 6.58 -11.06
C GLY A 14 -12.80 7.27 -12.42
N LEU A 15 -13.39 6.64 -13.44
CA LEU A 15 -13.47 7.23 -14.78
C LEU A 15 -14.37 8.47 -14.82
N ASP A 16 -15.42 8.52 -14.00
CA ASP A 16 -16.30 9.69 -13.87
C ASP A 16 -15.60 10.92 -13.24
N ARG A 17 -14.34 10.78 -12.76
CA ARG A 17 -13.49 11.90 -12.33
C ARG A 17 -12.98 12.74 -13.51
N PHE A 18 -12.90 12.14 -14.68
CA PHE A 18 -12.50 12.83 -15.90
C PHE A 18 -13.70 13.62 -16.48
N ASN A 19 -13.44 14.86 -16.87
CA ASN A 19 -14.43 15.74 -17.50
C ASN A 19 -14.32 15.65 -19.03
N ASP A 20 -15.05 16.51 -19.74
CA ASP A 20 -15.11 16.54 -21.21
C ASP A 20 -13.77 16.85 -21.90
N ASN A 21 -12.74 17.25 -21.15
CA ASN A 21 -11.38 17.43 -21.69
C ASN A 21 -10.61 16.12 -21.82
N TYR A 22 -11.18 15.00 -21.38
CA TYR A 22 -10.58 13.69 -21.41
C TYR A 22 -11.42 12.71 -22.23
N ASN A 23 -10.74 11.91 -23.02
CA ASN A 23 -11.31 10.81 -23.77
C ASN A 23 -10.80 9.48 -23.20
N CYS A 24 -11.67 8.75 -22.52
CA CYS A 24 -11.32 7.47 -21.89
C CYS A 24 -11.82 6.31 -22.76
N ALA A 25 -10.92 5.41 -23.17
CA ALA A 25 -11.27 4.21 -23.93
C ALA A 25 -10.30 3.06 -23.59
N ASP A 26 -10.65 1.85 -24.04
CA ASP A 26 -9.81 0.66 -23.83
C ASP A 26 -8.53 0.71 -24.68
N GLU A 27 -8.53 1.49 -25.76
CA GLU A 27 -7.38 1.65 -26.66
C GLU A 27 -7.37 3.03 -27.30
N HIS A 28 -6.17 3.64 -27.36
CA HIS A 28 -5.88 4.83 -28.16
C HIS A 28 -4.58 4.62 -28.92
N GLU A 29 -4.48 5.13 -30.13
CA GLU A 29 -3.25 5.10 -30.93
C GLU A 29 -2.14 5.95 -30.29
N ALA A 30 -2.51 7.08 -29.70
CA ALA A 30 -1.61 8.00 -29.00
C ALA A 30 -2.19 8.42 -27.64
N PRO A 31 -2.06 7.58 -26.60
CA PRO A 31 -2.52 7.90 -25.25
C PRO A 31 -1.58 8.89 -24.57
N ASP A 32 -2.15 9.85 -23.84
CA ASP A 32 -1.40 10.73 -22.92
C ASP A 32 -1.16 10.04 -21.57
N ALA A 33 -2.09 9.20 -21.13
CA ALA A 33 -1.92 8.39 -19.93
C ALA A 33 -2.61 7.02 -20.01
N ILE A 34 -2.12 6.07 -19.18
CA ILE A 34 -2.68 4.74 -19.05
C ILE A 34 -3.12 4.51 -17.60
N MET A 35 -4.36 4.03 -17.42
CA MET A 35 -4.83 3.48 -16.15
C MET A 35 -4.78 1.95 -16.22
N VAL A 36 -4.15 1.31 -15.24
CA VAL A 36 -4.00 -0.14 -15.17
C VAL A 36 -4.29 -0.67 -13.77
N ARG A 37 -4.80 -1.89 -13.67
CA ARG A 37 -4.97 -2.59 -12.40
C ARG A 37 -4.03 -3.80 -12.29
N SER A 38 -4.25 -4.83 -13.09
CA SER A 38 -3.54 -6.10 -12.99
C SER A 38 -2.89 -6.58 -14.30
N ALA A 39 -3.14 -5.91 -15.44
CA ALA A 39 -2.51 -6.27 -16.69
C ALA A 39 -0.98 -6.10 -16.59
N SER A 40 -0.23 -7.05 -17.13
CA SER A 40 1.21 -6.93 -17.26
C SER A 40 1.55 -5.97 -18.39
N MET A 41 2.45 -5.03 -18.12
CA MET A 41 2.95 -4.06 -19.10
C MET A 41 4.43 -4.29 -19.48
N HIS A 42 5.03 -5.41 -19.03
CA HIS A 42 6.47 -5.67 -19.26
C HIS A 42 6.82 -5.84 -20.75
N GLU A 43 5.91 -6.46 -21.51
CA GLU A 43 6.09 -6.68 -22.97
C GLU A 43 5.47 -5.56 -23.82
N MET A 44 4.89 -4.53 -23.17
CA MET A 44 4.24 -3.44 -23.88
C MET A 44 5.28 -2.44 -24.41
N GLU A 45 5.14 -2.05 -25.67
CA GLU A 45 5.85 -0.90 -26.20
C GLU A 45 5.15 0.39 -25.71
N MET A 46 5.91 1.30 -25.12
CA MET A 46 5.37 2.56 -24.62
C MET A 46 5.34 3.58 -25.75
N PRO A 47 4.16 4.14 -26.11
CA PRO A 47 4.06 5.17 -27.13
C PRO A 47 4.82 6.44 -26.75
N GLU A 48 5.37 7.17 -27.74
CA GLU A 48 6.06 8.45 -27.50
C GLU A 48 5.17 9.53 -26.87
N SER A 49 3.85 9.45 -27.10
CA SER A 49 2.87 10.36 -26.50
C SER A 49 2.62 10.14 -25.02
N LEU A 50 3.05 8.99 -24.47
CA LEU A 50 2.70 8.57 -23.11
C LEU A 50 3.48 9.36 -22.06
N LEU A 51 2.78 10.11 -21.23
CA LEU A 51 3.35 10.92 -20.16
C LEU A 51 3.24 10.25 -18.77
N ALA A 52 2.18 9.47 -18.57
CA ALA A 52 1.89 8.89 -17.26
C ALA A 52 1.23 7.51 -17.31
N ILE A 53 1.52 6.70 -16.27
CA ILE A 53 0.82 5.45 -15.99
C ILE A 53 0.34 5.51 -14.54
N ALA A 54 -0.96 5.30 -14.29
CA ALA A 54 -1.48 5.18 -12.95
C ALA A 54 -2.02 3.77 -12.68
N ARG A 55 -1.44 3.11 -11.68
CA ARG A 55 -1.95 1.82 -11.23
C ARG A 55 -3.02 2.01 -10.17
N ALA A 56 -4.25 1.53 -10.45
CA ALA A 56 -5.32 1.43 -9.46
C ALA A 56 -5.00 0.32 -8.44
N GLY A 57 -4.07 0.59 -7.52
CA GLY A 57 -3.58 -0.31 -6.49
C GLY A 57 -2.20 0.08 -5.96
N ALA A 58 -1.79 -0.48 -4.82
CA ALA A 58 -0.57 -0.07 -4.13
C ALA A 58 0.73 -0.67 -4.72
N GLY A 59 0.72 -1.94 -5.17
CA GLY A 59 1.90 -2.58 -5.78
C GLY A 59 2.07 -2.15 -7.24
N VAL A 60 3.28 -2.29 -7.81
CA VAL A 60 3.58 -1.92 -9.21
C VAL A 60 4.41 -2.97 -9.95
N ASN A 61 4.38 -4.20 -9.46
CA ASN A 61 5.15 -5.32 -10.02
C ASN A 61 4.73 -5.75 -11.45
N ASN A 62 3.62 -5.24 -11.95
CA ASN A 62 3.13 -5.44 -13.32
C ASN A 62 3.54 -4.32 -14.28
N ILE A 63 4.28 -3.30 -13.82
CA ILE A 63 4.72 -2.13 -14.61
C ILE A 63 6.26 -2.10 -14.65
N PRO A 64 6.90 -1.94 -15.82
CA PRO A 64 8.35 -1.82 -15.93
C PRO A 64 8.82 -0.40 -15.54
N CYS A 65 8.80 -0.09 -14.23
CA CYS A 65 9.03 1.26 -13.70
C CYS A 65 10.37 1.88 -14.12
N ASP A 66 11.44 1.09 -14.22
CA ASP A 66 12.76 1.59 -14.63
C ASP A 66 12.76 1.99 -16.11
N LYS A 67 12.18 1.16 -17.00
CA LYS A 67 12.00 1.49 -18.42
C LYS A 67 11.13 2.73 -18.61
N CYS A 68 10.06 2.88 -17.81
CA CYS A 68 9.24 4.09 -17.81
C CYS A 68 10.04 5.33 -17.41
N ALA A 69 10.89 5.22 -16.38
CA ALA A 69 11.73 6.33 -15.93
C ALA A 69 12.72 6.80 -17.00
N GLU A 70 13.36 5.86 -17.72
CA GLU A 70 14.27 6.14 -18.83
C GLU A 70 13.58 6.91 -19.98
N GLN A 71 12.29 6.68 -20.18
CA GLN A 71 11.48 7.32 -21.21
C GLN A 71 10.76 8.60 -20.72
N GLY A 72 10.98 9.00 -19.45
CA GLY A 72 10.32 10.18 -18.88
C GLY A 72 8.84 9.98 -18.53
N ILE A 73 8.37 8.72 -18.47
CA ILE A 73 6.99 8.39 -18.12
C ILE A 73 6.85 8.30 -16.59
N VAL A 74 5.94 9.07 -16.01
CA VAL A 74 5.67 9.06 -14.58
C VAL A 74 4.75 7.90 -14.22
N VAL A 75 5.15 7.07 -13.25
CA VAL A 75 4.35 5.95 -12.78
C VAL A 75 3.79 6.26 -11.40
N PHE A 76 2.47 6.28 -11.27
CA PHE A 76 1.72 6.48 -10.04
C PHE A 76 1.20 5.15 -9.50
N ASN A 77 1.06 5.07 -8.18
CA ASN A 77 0.28 4.04 -7.51
C ASN A 77 -0.65 4.69 -6.48
N THR A 78 -1.58 3.94 -5.92
CA THR A 78 -2.60 4.46 -5.01
C THR A 78 -2.37 4.00 -3.57
N PRO A 79 -1.35 4.54 -2.87
CA PRO A 79 -1.01 4.09 -1.53
C PRO A 79 -2.10 4.50 -0.54
N GLY A 80 -2.59 3.53 0.21
CA GLY A 80 -3.60 3.77 1.25
C GLY A 80 -5.04 3.79 0.77
N ALA A 81 -5.33 3.78 -0.54
CA ALA A 81 -6.70 3.72 -1.07
C ALA A 81 -7.44 2.44 -0.63
N ASN A 82 -6.70 1.35 -0.45
CA ASN A 82 -7.19 0.05 0.03
C ASN A 82 -7.03 -0.15 1.55
N ALA A 83 -6.54 0.84 2.28
CA ALA A 83 -6.11 0.64 3.67
C ALA A 83 -7.25 0.22 4.60
N ASN A 84 -8.48 0.73 4.38
CA ASN A 84 -9.63 0.33 5.17
C ASN A 84 -10.01 -1.14 4.97
N ALA A 85 -9.99 -1.63 3.74
CA ALA A 85 -10.29 -3.03 3.44
C ALA A 85 -9.29 -3.97 4.13
N VAL A 86 -7.99 -3.66 4.04
CA VAL A 86 -6.95 -4.44 4.73
C VAL A 86 -7.13 -4.39 6.23
N LYS A 87 -7.40 -3.21 6.83
CA LYS A 87 -7.68 -3.07 8.27
C LYS A 87 -8.83 -3.99 8.71
N GLU A 88 -9.92 -4.06 7.96
CA GLU A 88 -11.05 -4.93 8.28
C GLU A 88 -10.69 -6.40 8.24
N LEU A 89 -9.90 -6.83 7.27
CA LEU A 89 -9.42 -8.20 7.19
C LEU A 89 -8.45 -8.54 8.33
N VAL A 90 -7.58 -7.61 8.76
CA VAL A 90 -6.72 -7.76 9.94
C VAL A 90 -7.56 -7.97 11.21
N LEU A 91 -8.60 -7.16 11.41
CA LEU A 91 -9.51 -7.30 12.56
C LEU A 91 -10.25 -8.63 12.53
N ALA A 92 -10.75 -9.04 11.37
CA ALA A 92 -11.37 -10.36 11.19
C ALA A 92 -10.38 -11.48 11.53
N GLY A 93 -9.15 -11.43 11.03
CA GLY A 93 -8.09 -12.39 11.33
C GLY A 93 -7.78 -12.47 12.83
N MET A 94 -7.68 -11.31 13.49
CA MET A 94 -7.44 -11.21 14.93
C MET A 94 -8.55 -11.87 15.74
N LEU A 95 -9.81 -11.65 15.39
CA LEU A 95 -10.96 -12.27 16.06
C LEU A 95 -11.06 -13.78 15.77
N MET A 96 -10.82 -14.20 14.53
CA MET A 96 -10.83 -15.61 14.13
C MET A 96 -9.76 -16.44 14.88
N CYS A 97 -8.53 -15.92 14.98
CA CYS A 97 -7.46 -16.64 15.69
C CYS A 97 -7.65 -16.63 17.22
N SER A 98 -8.27 -15.59 17.78
CA SER A 98 -8.56 -15.52 19.21
C SER A 98 -9.61 -16.55 19.64
N ARG A 99 -10.68 -16.68 18.89
CA ARG A 99 -11.86 -17.49 19.23
C ARG A 99 -11.88 -18.86 18.53
N LYS A 100 -10.81 -19.26 17.85
CA LYS A 100 -10.70 -20.52 17.09
C LYS A 100 -11.90 -20.77 16.16
N VAL A 101 -12.37 -19.69 15.48
CA VAL A 101 -13.61 -19.73 14.68
C VAL A 101 -13.48 -20.69 13.51
N VAL A 102 -12.35 -20.67 12.79
CA VAL A 102 -12.15 -21.51 11.59
C VAL A 102 -12.23 -23.01 11.96
N PRO A 103 -11.44 -23.56 12.89
CA PRO A 103 -11.53 -24.96 13.24
C PRO A 103 -12.90 -25.32 13.89
N ALA A 104 -13.56 -24.38 14.57
CA ALA A 104 -14.91 -24.60 15.10
C ALA A 104 -15.96 -24.76 13.98
N ILE A 105 -15.86 -23.97 12.92
CA ILE A 105 -16.73 -24.10 11.74
C ILE A 105 -16.51 -25.45 11.05
N ASP A 106 -15.26 -25.86 10.87
CA ASP A 106 -14.95 -27.15 10.22
C ASP A 106 -15.43 -28.33 11.06
N TRP A 107 -15.23 -28.28 12.37
CA TRP A 107 -15.81 -29.28 13.26
C TRP A 107 -17.36 -29.28 13.19
N ALA A 108 -18.03 -28.13 13.20
CA ALA A 108 -19.49 -28.08 13.14
C ALA A 108 -20.04 -28.74 11.87
N LYS A 109 -19.35 -28.63 10.73
CA LYS A 109 -19.72 -29.31 9.48
C LYS A 109 -19.74 -30.83 9.64
N THR A 110 -18.89 -31.43 10.48
CA THR A 110 -18.83 -32.88 10.72
C THR A 110 -20.05 -33.38 11.46
N LEU A 111 -20.83 -32.52 12.11
CA LEU A 111 -22.03 -32.89 12.86
C LEU A 111 -23.25 -33.10 11.95
N LYS A 112 -23.14 -32.79 10.66
CA LYS A 112 -24.24 -33.02 9.71
C LYS A 112 -24.63 -34.50 9.65
N GLY A 113 -25.93 -34.77 9.70
CA GLY A 113 -26.47 -36.12 9.60
C GLY A 113 -26.85 -36.77 10.95
N ASN A 114 -26.50 -36.12 12.10
CA ASN A 114 -26.81 -36.65 13.44
C ASN A 114 -28.20 -36.25 13.99
N GLY A 115 -29.04 -35.61 13.17
CA GLY A 115 -30.43 -35.27 13.48
C GLY A 115 -30.57 -34.54 14.84
N ALA A 116 -31.45 -35.04 15.71
CA ALA A 116 -31.75 -34.43 17.00
C ALA A 116 -30.58 -34.46 18.01
N GLU A 117 -29.55 -35.26 17.79
CA GLU A 117 -28.38 -35.35 18.69
C GLU A 117 -27.40 -34.19 18.50
N VAL A 118 -27.48 -33.43 17.41
CA VAL A 118 -26.56 -32.32 17.09
C VAL A 118 -26.43 -31.34 18.27
N GLY A 119 -27.53 -30.97 18.90
CA GLY A 119 -27.50 -30.01 20.03
C GLY A 119 -26.66 -30.54 21.22
N LYS A 120 -26.81 -31.81 21.57
CA LYS A 120 -26.02 -32.46 22.65
C LYS A 120 -24.55 -32.55 22.25
N MET A 121 -24.24 -32.89 21.00
CA MET A 121 -22.87 -32.94 20.48
C MET A 121 -22.18 -31.61 20.54
N VAL A 122 -22.90 -30.52 20.17
CA VAL A 122 -22.41 -29.15 20.28
C VAL A 122 -22.04 -28.77 21.69
N GLU A 123 -22.96 -28.98 22.66
CA GLU A 123 -22.70 -28.67 24.07
C GLU A 123 -21.51 -29.47 24.65
N LYS A 124 -21.34 -30.70 24.23
CA LYS A 124 -20.22 -31.55 24.65
C LYS A 124 -18.88 -31.13 24.04
N GLY A 125 -18.86 -30.69 22.77
CA GLY A 125 -17.62 -30.45 22.00
C GLY A 125 -17.15 -29.00 22.00
N LYS A 126 -18.03 -28.01 22.20
CA LYS A 126 -17.72 -26.59 22.11
C LYS A 126 -16.53 -26.09 22.94
N GLY A 127 -16.27 -26.79 24.09
CA GLY A 127 -15.17 -26.43 24.99
C GLY A 127 -13.77 -26.48 24.35
N ALA A 128 -13.57 -27.33 23.33
CA ALA A 128 -12.30 -27.42 22.58
C ALA A 128 -11.95 -26.15 21.83
N PHE A 129 -12.95 -25.31 21.50
CA PHE A 129 -12.81 -24.08 20.76
C PHE A 129 -12.83 -22.81 21.61
N ALA A 130 -12.78 -22.97 22.95
CA ALA A 130 -12.66 -21.82 23.84
C ALA A 130 -11.36 -21.02 23.53
N GLY A 131 -11.47 -19.72 23.58
CA GLY A 131 -10.35 -18.80 23.33
C GLY A 131 -10.51 -17.49 24.10
N PRO A 132 -9.46 -16.65 24.16
CA PRO A 132 -9.49 -15.39 24.89
C PRO A 132 -10.32 -14.33 24.17
N GLU A 133 -10.77 -13.34 24.93
CA GLU A 133 -11.24 -12.05 24.42
C GLU A 133 -10.05 -11.16 24.08
N ILE A 134 -10.23 -10.23 23.13
CA ILE A 134 -9.20 -9.26 22.77
C ILE A 134 -9.20 -8.02 23.69
N MET A 135 -10.32 -7.71 24.35
CA MET A 135 -10.42 -6.61 25.31
C MET A 135 -9.37 -6.75 26.41
N GLY A 136 -8.65 -5.68 26.70
CA GLY A 136 -7.59 -5.65 27.71
C GLY A 136 -6.29 -6.35 27.31
N LYS A 137 -6.21 -6.97 26.12
CA LYS A 137 -4.98 -7.53 25.58
C LYS A 137 -4.11 -6.44 24.94
N LYS A 138 -2.82 -6.72 24.83
CA LYS A 138 -1.84 -5.82 24.21
C LYS A 138 -1.63 -6.18 22.74
N LEU A 139 -1.77 -5.20 21.85
CA LEU A 139 -1.47 -5.32 20.42
C LEU A 139 -0.22 -4.49 20.10
N GLY A 140 0.79 -5.11 19.52
CA GLY A 140 1.91 -4.44 18.87
C GLY A 140 1.62 -4.24 17.38
N VAL A 141 1.70 -3.01 16.90
CA VAL A 141 1.57 -2.65 15.48
C VAL A 141 2.94 -2.21 14.98
N ILE A 142 3.52 -3.00 14.07
CA ILE A 142 4.84 -2.76 13.50
C ILE A 142 4.64 -2.17 12.09
N GLY A 143 4.99 -0.89 11.91
CA GLY A 143 4.69 -0.08 10.74
C GLY A 143 3.40 0.72 10.92
N LEU A 144 3.54 2.03 11.07
CA LEU A 144 2.42 2.99 11.26
C LEU A 144 2.17 3.80 9.98
N GLY A 145 2.17 3.10 8.83
CA GLY A 145 1.71 3.64 7.55
C GLY A 145 0.17 3.69 7.49
N ALA A 146 -0.37 3.85 6.27
CA ALA A 146 -1.82 4.01 6.04
C ALA A 146 -2.68 2.89 6.67
N ILE A 147 -2.22 1.64 6.61
CA ILE A 147 -2.92 0.47 7.19
C ILE A 147 -2.70 0.40 8.69
N GLY A 148 -1.44 0.44 9.14
CA GLY A 148 -1.09 0.26 10.56
C GLY A 148 -1.76 1.27 11.48
N ILE A 149 -1.89 2.53 11.06
CA ILE A 149 -2.63 3.57 11.81
C ILE A 149 -4.11 3.19 11.98
N LEU A 150 -4.76 2.73 10.92
CA LEU A 150 -6.16 2.34 10.98
C LEU A 150 -6.37 1.12 11.87
N VAL A 151 -5.47 0.12 11.80
CA VAL A 151 -5.49 -1.06 12.66
C VAL A 151 -5.29 -0.66 14.13
N ALA A 152 -4.29 0.18 14.42
CA ALA A 152 -4.00 0.65 15.78
C ALA A 152 -5.19 1.39 16.39
N ASN A 153 -5.77 2.34 15.66
CA ASN A 153 -6.93 3.10 16.11
C ASN A 153 -8.16 2.20 16.33
N ALA A 154 -8.43 1.27 15.41
CA ALA A 154 -9.56 0.35 15.53
C ALA A 154 -9.39 -0.62 16.71
N ALA A 155 -8.21 -1.19 16.90
CA ALA A 155 -7.92 -2.08 18.02
C ALA A 155 -8.06 -1.37 19.38
N TYR A 156 -7.61 -0.12 19.48
CA TYR A 156 -7.86 0.71 20.66
C TYR A 156 -9.35 0.87 20.94
N THR A 157 -10.15 1.15 19.91
CA THR A 157 -11.61 1.30 20.06
C THR A 157 -12.29 0.00 20.50
N LEU A 158 -11.70 -1.16 20.14
CA LEU A 158 -12.13 -2.49 20.61
C LEU A 158 -11.64 -2.84 22.03
N GLY A 159 -11.02 -1.90 22.73
CA GLY A 159 -10.60 -2.03 24.13
C GLY A 159 -9.24 -2.70 24.34
N MET A 160 -8.41 -2.79 23.29
CA MET A 160 -7.04 -3.25 23.43
C MET A 160 -6.10 -2.13 23.90
N THR A 161 -5.00 -2.49 24.58
CA THR A 161 -3.86 -1.59 24.79
C THR A 161 -2.94 -1.72 23.59
N VAL A 162 -2.73 -0.63 22.84
CA VAL A 162 -1.98 -0.69 21.59
C VAL A 162 -0.62 -0.03 21.74
N TYR A 163 0.42 -0.70 21.24
CA TYR A 163 1.79 -0.23 21.10
C TYR A 163 2.10 -0.11 19.62
N GLY A 164 2.60 1.04 19.19
CA GLY A 164 2.98 1.28 17.80
C GLY A 164 4.47 1.53 17.66
N TYR A 165 5.10 0.90 16.68
CA TYR A 165 6.51 1.09 16.31
C TYR A 165 6.63 1.43 14.84
N ASP A 166 7.25 2.57 14.53
CA ASP A 166 7.66 2.96 13.18
C ASP A 166 8.79 4.00 13.28
N PRO A 167 10.03 3.64 12.90
CA PRO A 167 11.16 4.57 12.95
C PRO A 167 11.11 5.69 11.91
N TYR A 168 10.20 5.58 10.93
CA TYR A 168 10.03 6.53 9.83
C TYR A 168 8.68 7.26 9.87
N LEU A 169 8.01 7.27 11.02
CA LEU A 169 6.69 7.89 11.17
C LEU A 169 6.73 9.38 10.79
N SER A 170 5.97 9.74 9.77
CA SER A 170 5.84 11.14 9.37
C SER A 170 4.96 11.94 10.34
N VAL A 171 5.11 13.27 10.36
CA VAL A 171 4.27 14.15 11.17
C VAL A 171 2.78 13.99 10.77
N ASP A 172 2.49 13.95 9.48
CA ASP A 172 1.10 13.78 8.98
C ASP A 172 0.50 12.43 9.39
N ALA A 173 1.30 11.38 9.42
CA ALA A 173 0.88 10.07 9.90
C ALA A 173 0.60 10.10 11.42
N ALA A 174 1.46 10.76 12.19
CA ALA A 174 1.28 10.91 13.64
C ALA A 174 -0.02 11.66 14.00
N TRP A 175 -0.41 12.68 13.22
CA TRP A 175 -1.68 13.39 13.41
C TRP A 175 -2.93 12.53 13.19
N LYS A 176 -2.82 11.43 12.45
CA LYS A 176 -3.93 10.49 12.21
C LYS A 176 -4.01 9.40 13.30
N LEU A 177 -2.97 9.26 14.11
CA LEU A 177 -2.90 8.27 15.17
C LEU A 177 -3.62 8.77 16.43
N SER A 178 -4.40 7.89 17.07
CA SER A 178 -5.03 8.21 18.35
C SER A 178 -3.95 8.52 19.42
N ARG A 179 -4.16 9.58 20.17
CA ARG A 179 -3.29 9.97 21.31
C ARG A 179 -3.13 8.89 22.40
N HIS A 180 -3.96 7.87 22.37
CA HIS A 180 -3.95 6.77 23.34
C HIS A 180 -3.11 5.58 22.90
N ILE A 181 -2.51 5.64 21.70
CA ILE A 181 -1.57 4.62 21.24
C ILE A 181 -0.22 4.86 21.91
N ASN A 182 0.33 3.84 22.57
CA ASN A 182 1.62 3.91 23.19
C ASN A 182 2.71 3.86 22.11
N HIS A 183 3.58 4.85 22.09
CA HIS A 183 4.76 4.81 21.22
C HIS A 183 5.80 3.87 21.81
N SER A 184 6.24 2.89 21.03
CA SER A 184 7.41 2.07 21.35
C SER A 184 8.61 2.54 20.53
N ALA A 185 9.71 2.82 21.20
CA ALA A 185 10.97 3.21 20.57
C ALA A 185 11.78 2.00 20.10
N ASP A 186 11.43 0.78 20.54
CA ASP A 186 12.16 -0.45 20.26
C ASP A 186 11.19 -1.61 19.96
N LEU A 187 11.50 -2.40 18.94
CA LEU A 187 10.80 -3.64 18.63
C LEU A 187 10.84 -4.67 19.77
N ALA A 188 11.90 -4.68 20.56
CA ALA A 188 12.05 -5.58 21.69
C ALA A 188 10.94 -5.39 22.75
N GLU A 189 10.49 -4.15 22.97
CA GLU A 189 9.36 -3.85 23.84
C GLU A 189 8.07 -4.49 23.29
N ILE A 190 7.79 -4.35 22.00
CA ILE A 190 6.61 -4.95 21.36
C ILE A 190 6.65 -6.46 21.50
N PHE A 191 7.78 -7.09 21.19
CA PHE A 191 7.92 -8.56 21.26
C PHE A 191 7.69 -9.06 22.69
N LYS A 192 8.27 -8.39 23.68
CA LYS A 192 8.16 -8.79 25.08
C LYS A 192 6.77 -8.58 25.69
N GLU A 193 6.09 -7.49 25.32
CA GLU A 193 4.92 -7.00 26.05
C GLU A 193 3.59 -7.38 25.38
N CYS A 194 3.56 -7.63 24.05
CA CYS A 194 2.32 -7.76 23.30
C CYS A 194 1.82 -9.20 23.22
N ASP A 195 0.50 -9.36 23.31
CA ASP A 195 -0.20 -10.63 23.16
C ASP A 195 -0.53 -10.93 21.68
N TYR A 196 -0.59 -9.85 20.88
CA TYR A 196 -0.80 -9.86 19.45
C TYR A 196 0.23 -8.97 18.78
N ILE A 197 0.72 -9.37 17.61
CA ILE A 197 1.65 -8.60 16.78
C ILE A 197 1.08 -8.52 15.37
N SER A 198 0.87 -7.32 14.87
CA SER A 198 0.40 -7.08 13.50
C SER A 198 1.47 -6.33 12.69
N VAL A 199 1.83 -6.90 11.55
CA VAL A 199 2.95 -6.45 10.72
C VAL A 199 2.43 -5.69 9.51
N HIS A 200 2.92 -4.44 9.33
CA HIS A 200 2.51 -3.51 8.26
C HIS A 200 3.70 -2.77 7.62
N VAL A 201 4.86 -3.39 7.61
CA VAL A 201 6.08 -2.85 6.99
C VAL A 201 6.26 -3.35 5.55
N PRO A 202 6.92 -2.58 4.67
CA PRO A 202 7.31 -3.07 3.34
C PRO A 202 8.36 -4.19 3.44
N LEU A 203 8.40 -5.05 2.42
CA LEU A 203 9.49 -6.00 2.26
C LEU A 203 10.71 -5.29 1.68
N THR A 204 11.77 -5.28 2.45
CA THR A 204 13.10 -4.75 2.08
C THR A 204 14.17 -5.77 2.48
N PRO A 205 15.44 -5.61 2.08
CA PRO A 205 16.53 -6.46 2.59
C PRO A 205 16.59 -6.50 4.12
N ASP A 206 16.29 -5.40 4.80
CA ASP A 206 16.36 -5.27 6.27
C ASP A 206 15.13 -5.88 6.98
N THR A 207 13.99 -5.95 6.30
CA THR A 207 12.74 -6.49 6.89
C THR A 207 12.46 -7.92 6.48
N LYS A 208 13.19 -8.47 5.51
CA LYS A 208 13.04 -9.86 5.10
C LYS A 208 13.38 -10.80 6.25
N GLY A 209 12.41 -11.66 6.63
CA GLY A 209 12.58 -12.65 7.70
C GLY A 209 12.85 -12.02 9.08
N PHE A 210 12.40 -10.78 9.34
CA PHE A 210 12.63 -10.17 10.65
C PHE A 210 11.81 -10.83 11.77
N ILE A 211 10.71 -11.50 11.42
CA ILE A 211 10.02 -12.46 12.32
C ILE A 211 10.63 -13.84 12.07
N ASN A 212 11.53 -14.26 12.94
CA ASN A 212 12.32 -15.49 12.85
C ASN A 212 12.48 -16.15 14.23
N GLU A 213 13.20 -17.25 14.32
CA GLU A 213 13.43 -18.00 15.57
C GLU A 213 13.91 -17.10 16.71
N SER A 214 14.91 -16.24 16.46
CA SER A 214 15.50 -15.39 17.49
C SER A 214 14.53 -14.32 18.00
N THR A 215 13.74 -13.70 17.13
CA THR A 215 12.74 -12.70 17.52
C THR A 215 11.53 -13.34 18.16
N ILE A 216 11.05 -14.48 17.65
CA ILE A 216 9.95 -15.25 18.26
C ILE A 216 10.32 -15.71 19.67
N ALA A 217 11.56 -16.13 19.91
CA ALA A 217 12.01 -16.53 21.25
C ALA A 217 11.84 -15.43 22.31
N THR A 218 11.93 -14.16 21.92
CA THR A 218 11.75 -12.99 22.83
C THR A 218 10.28 -12.64 23.07
N MET A 219 9.36 -13.15 22.26
CA MET A 219 7.93 -12.87 22.37
C MET A 219 7.29 -13.57 23.58
N LYS A 220 6.07 -13.16 23.92
CA LYS A 220 5.27 -13.87 24.92
C LYS A 220 4.91 -15.28 24.45
N ASP A 221 4.81 -16.21 25.40
CA ASP A 221 4.23 -17.53 25.13
C ASP A 221 2.76 -17.38 24.74
N GLY A 222 2.36 -18.05 23.68
CA GLY A 222 1.01 -17.97 23.14
C GLY A 222 0.70 -16.68 22.38
N VAL A 223 1.72 -15.94 21.94
CA VAL A 223 1.55 -14.75 21.06
C VAL A 223 0.80 -15.13 19.77
N ARG A 224 0.05 -14.19 19.23
CA ARG A 224 -0.61 -14.31 17.93
C ARG A 224 -0.01 -13.32 16.95
N ILE A 225 0.36 -13.79 15.76
CA ILE A 225 1.04 -13.00 14.74
C ILE A 225 0.10 -12.85 13.54
N LEU A 226 -0.07 -11.59 13.08
CA LEU A 226 -0.89 -11.23 11.92
C LEU A 226 0.01 -10.58 10.88
N ASN A 227 0.08 -11.18 9.68
CA ASN A 227 0.88 -10.69 8.58
C ASN A 227 0.01 -10.52 7.32
N PHE A 228 -0.45 -9.31 7.10
CA PHE A 228 -1.19 -8.88 5.91
C PHE A 228 -0.36 -7.90 5.07
N ALA A 229 0.97 -7.94 5.20
CA ALA A 229 1.88 -7.07 4.48
C ALA A 229 2.62 -7.80 3.34
N ARG A 230 3.53 -8.73 3.66
CA ARG A 230 4.27 -9.57 2.67
C ARG A 230 4.69 -10.88 3.32
N GLY A 231 4.63 -11.99 2.55
CA GLY A 231 4.96 -13.34 3.06
C GLY A 231 6.35 -13.42 3.64
N ASP A 232 7.34 -12.96 2.89
CA ASP A 232 8.78 -13.05 3.24
C ASP A 232 9.21 -12.23 4.47
N LEU A 233 8.30 -11.51 5.13
CA LEU A 233 8.58 -10.84 6.41
C LEU A 233 8.69 -11.84 7.58
N VAL A 234 8.11 -13.02 7.42
CA VAL A 234 8.08 -14.09 8.41
C VAL A 234 8.81 -15.31 7.87
N ASP A 235 9.72 -15.87 8.67
CA ASP A 235 10.36 -17.13 8.37
C ASP A 235 9.36 -18.29 8.59
N SER A 236 9.02 -19.01 7.51
CA SER A 236 8.02 -20.07 7.53
C SER A 236 8.41 -21.24 8.43
N ALA A 237 9.68 -21.64 8.43
CA ALA A 237 10.14 -22.74 9.29
C ALA A 237 10.06 -22.36 10.76
N ALA A 238 10.55 -21.16 11.11
CA ALA A 238 10.52 -20.67 12.49
C ALA A 238 9.09 -20.53 13.04
N ILE A 239 8.14 -20.06 12.21
CA ILE A 239 6.74 -19.91 12.65
C ILE A 239 6.05 -21.27 12.85
N ILE A 240 6.33 -22.26 11.99
CA ILE A 240 5.80 -23.63 12.10
C ILE A 240 6.30 -24.30 13.39
N ASP A 241 7.60 -24.22 13.68
CA ASP A 241 8.21 -24.77 14.89
C ASP A 241 7.64 -24.10 16.15
N ALA A 242 7.44 -22.77 16.09
CA ALA A 242 6.86 -22.00 17.19
C ALA A 242 5.38 -22.33 17.46
N LEU A 243 4.61 -22.63 16.41
CA LEU A 243 3.23 -23.14 16.54
C LEU A 243 3.23 -24.54 17.17
N GLY A 244 4.11 -25.43 16.71
CA GLY A 244 4.25 -26.80 17.23
C GLY A 244 4.64 -26.84 18.72
N SER A 245 5.47 -25.92 19.18
CA SER A 245 5.87 -25.79 20.59
C SER A 245 4.87 -25.01 21.46
N GLY A 246 3.88 -24.35 20.88
CA GLY A 246 2.93 -23.49 21.59
C GLY A 246 3.49 -22.10 21.94
N LYS A 247 4.70 -21.76 21.51
CA LYS A 247 5.27 -20.42 21.67
C LYS A 247 4.42 -19.38 20.92
N VAL A 248 3.95 -19.72 19.73
CA VAL A 248 2.96 -18.98 18.94
C VAL A 248 1.63 -19.73 19.02
N ALA A 249 0.55 -19.07 19.40
CA ALA A 249 -0.77 -19.67 19.47
C ALA A 249 -1.51 -19.69 18.13
N ALA A 250 -1.22 -18.72 17.26
CA ALA A 250 -1.78 -18.65 15.92
C ALA A 250 -0.96 -17.72 15.02
N TYR A 251 -0.90 -18.06 13.74
CA TYR A 251 -0.38 -17.23 12.67
C TYR A 251 -1.48 -16.99 11.61
N VAL A 252 -1.76 -15.71 11.31
CA VAL A 252 -2.77 -15.32 10.31
C VAL A 252 -2.06 -14.57 9.20
N THR A 253 -2.28 -14.99 7.96
CA THR A 253 -1.66 -14.35 6.80
C THR A 253 -2.58 -14.41 5.58
N ASP A 254 -2.49 -13.39 4.70
CA ASP A 254 -3.07 -13.42 3.36
C ASP A 254 -2.02 -13.66 2.25
N PHE A 255 -0.83 -14.12 2.64
CA PHE A 255 0.24 -14.58 1.75
C PHE A 255 0.51 -16.08 1.96
N PRO A 256 -0.42 -16.95 1.57
CA PRO A 256 -0.24 -18.39 1.73
C PRO A 256 0.94 -18.90 0.90
N SER A 257 1.78 -19.74 1.52
CA SER A 257 2.79 -20.55 0.86
C SER A 257 2.52 -22.04 1.12
N ASP A 258 3.10 -22.90 0.30
CA ASP A 258 2.92 -24.36 0.42
C ASP A 258 3.29 -24.86 1.83
N ASP A 259 4.33 -24.28 2.44
CA ASP A 259 4.83 -24.66 3.75
C ASP A 259 3.81 -24.42 4.89
N VAL A 260 3.04 -23.34 4.81
CA VAL A 260 2.17 -22.91 5.91
C VAL A 260 0.70 -23.33 5.73
N ILE A 261 0.30 -23.70 4.50
CA ILE A 261 -1.07 -24.16 4.24
C ILE A 261 -1.34 -25.49 4.95
N GLY A 262 -2.43 -25.53 5.72
CA GLY A 262 -2.86 -26.74 6.43
C GLY A 262 -2.11 -27.01 7.73
N VAL A 263 -1.19 -26.17 8.15
CA VAL A 263 -0.52 -26.27 9.46
C VAL A 263 -1.48 -25.85 10.57
N ASP A 264 -1.56 -26.66 11.63
CA ASP A 264 -2.39 -26.34 12.79
C ASP A 264 -1.98 -25.02 13.44
N GLY A 265 -2.95 -24.14 13.66
CA GLY A 265 -2.72 -22.80 14.20
C GLY A 265 -2.48 -21.73 13.12
N VAL A 266 -2.33 -22.10 11.85
CA VAL A 266 -2.28 -21.16 10.73
C VAL A 266 -3.68 -20.90 10.18
N ILE A 267 -4.00 -19.64 9.95
CA ILE A 267 -5.15 -19.18 9.16
C ILE A 267 -4.60 -18.51 7.91
N ALA A 268 -4.56 -19.26 6.82
CA ALA A 268 -4.10 -18.79 5.53
C ALA A 268 -5.29 -18.33 4.68
N ILE A 269 -5.26 -17.06 4.24
CA ILE A 269 -6.30 -16.41 3.44
C ILE A 269 -5.71 -16.06 2.07
N PRO A 270 -6.42 -16.25 0.94
CA PRO A 270 -5.86 -15.99 -0.38
C PRO A 270 -5.89 -14.49 -0.70
N HIS A 271 -4.83 -13.74 -0.34
CA HIS A 271 -4.52 -12.32 -0.67
C HIS A 271 -5.77 -11.42 -0.89
N LEU A 272 -6.69 -11.44 0.08
CA LEU A 272 -7.98 -10.73 0.01
C LEU A 272 -7.93 -9.31 0.59
N GLY A 273 -6.78 -8.84 1.08
CA GLY A 273 -6.66 -7.58 1.80
C GLY A 273 -7.27 -6.37 1.06
N ALA A 274 -7.14 -6.32 -0.26
CA ALA A 274 -7.68 -5.24 -1.09
C ALA A 274 -8.89 -5.66 -1.95
N SER A 275 -9.44 -6.85 -1.75
CA SER A 275 -10.47 -7.42 -2.63
C SER A 275 -11.88 -7.05 -2.18
N THR A 276 -12.20 -5.76 -2.15
CA THR A 276 -13.54 -5.22 -1.92
C THR A 276 -13.92 -4.23 -3.01
N GLY A 277 -15.22 -4.07 -3.28
CA GLY A 277 -15.72 -3.10 -4.26
C GLY A 277 -15.24 -1.68 -3.95
N GLU A 278 -15.32 -1.28 -2.69
CA GLU A 278 -14.92 0.04 -2.21
C GLU A 278 -13.40 0.27 -2.36
N SER A 279 -12.59 -0.75 -2.16
CA SER A 279 -11.14 -0.68 -2.39
C SER A 279 -10.81 -0.43 -3.86
N GLU A 280 -11.51 -1.14 -4.77
CA GLU A 280 -11.34 -0.96 -6.22
C GLU A 280 -11.77 0.44 -6.66
N GLU A 281 -12.89 0.93 -6.14
CA GLU A 281 -13.40 2.28 -6.38
C GLU A 281 -12.44 3.36 -5.87
N ASN A 282 -11.98 3.25 -4.63
CA ASN A 282 -11.04 4.20 -4.03
C ASN A 282 -9.71 4.24 -4.81
N CYS A 283 -9.20 3.09 -5.22
CA CYS A 283 -7.98 3.04 -6.04
C CYS A 283 -8.19 3.69 -7.41
N ALA A 284 -9.33 3.45 -8.06
CA ALA A 284 -9.62 4.05 -9.37
C ALA A 284 -9.78 5.58 -9.27
N VAL A 285 -10.46 6.07 -8.22
CA VAL A 285 -10.61 7.52 -7.95
C VAL A 285 -9.25 8.17 -7.73
N MET A 286 -8.41 7.60 -6.86
CA MET A 286 -7.08 8.15 -6.56
C MET A 286 -6.20 8.17 -7.81
N ALA A 287 -6.17 7.09 -8.59
CA ALA A 287 -5.41 7.01 -9.83
C ALA A 287 -5.85 8.05 -10.88
N ALA A 288 -7.17 8.27 -11.01
CA ALA A 288 -7.70 9.30 -11.90
C ALA A 288 -7.33 10.71 -11.43
N ASP A 289 -7.43 10.98 -10.14
CA ASP A 289 -7.10 12.30 -9.57
C ASP A 289 -5.59 12.60 -9.71
N GLU A 290 -4.71 11.59 -9.57
CA GLU A 290 -3.25 11.71 -9.79
C GLU A 290 -2.91 12.04 -11.26
N ILE A 291 -3.54 11.34 -12.22
CA ILE A 291 -3.38 11.63 -13.65
C ILE A 291 -3.83 13.06 -13.95
N LYS A 292 -5.01 13.47 -13.47
CA LYS A 292 -5.53 14.82 -13.69
C LYS A 292 -4.59 15.89 -13.13
N GLU A 293 -4.16 15.71 -11.90
CA GLU A 293 -3.27 16.67 -11.24
C GLU A 293 -1.92 16.79 -11.97
N PHE A 294 -1.42 15.68 -12.51
CA PHE A 294 -0.21 15.69 -13.30
C PHE A 294 -0.42 16.36 -14.67
N LEU A 295 -1.43 15.96 -15.44
CA LEU A 295 -1.65 16.48 -16.79
C LEU A 295 -2.10 17.96 -16.79
N GLU A 296 -2.91 18.38 -15.80
CA GLU A 296 -3.43 19.75 -15.73
C GLU A 296 -2.45 20.71 -15.03
N ASN A 297 -1.74 20.24 -14.00
CA ASN A 297 -0.93 21.08 -13.11
C ASN A 297 0.55 20.71 -13.05
N GLY A 298 0.96 19.58 -13.64
CA GLY A 298 2.33 19.09 -13.56
C GLY A 298 2.74 18.60 -12.15
N ASN A 299 1.83 18.55 -11.18
CA ASN A 299 2.14 18.07 -9.85
C ASN A 299 2.27 16.54 -9.84
N ILE A 300 3.31 16.04 -9.19
CA ILE A 300 3.60 14.61 -9.07
C ILE A 300 3.41 14.20 -7.61
N ILE A 301 2.40 13.35 -7.36
CA ILE A 301 2.05 12.84 -6.03
C ILE A 301 1.97 11.31 -6.12
N ASN A 302 2.49 10.59 -5.12
CA ASN A 302 2.47 9.12 -5.06
C ASN A 302 3.18 8.42 -6.22
N THR A 303 4.21 9.03 -6.78
CA THR A 303 5.01 8.40 -7.84
C THR A 303 5.98 7.35 -7.28
N VAL A 304 6.17 6.27 -8.03
CA VAL A 304 7.11 5.19 -7.67
C VAL A 304 8.47 5.34 -8.32
N ASN A 305 8.56 5.97 -9.50
CA ASN A 305 9.79 6.06 -10.29
C ASN A 305 10.40 7.47 -10.39
N MET A 306 9.65 8.52 -10.10
CA MET A 306 10.09 9.91 -10.13
C MET A 306 10.05 10.55 -8.72
N PRO A 307 10.61 11.75 -8.50
CA PRO A 307 10.40 12.47 -7.24
C PRO A 307 8.95 12.97 -7.11
N ASN A 308 8.41 12.98 -5.88
CA ASN A 308 7.17 13.70 -5.59
C ASN A 308 7.46 15.20 -5.57
N VAL A 309 6.74 15.95 -6.38
CA VAL A 309 6.91 17.41 -6.51
C VAL A 309 5.55 18.07 -6.66
N THR A 310 5.25 19.00 -5.79
CA THR A 310 4.05 19.83 -5.89
C THR A 310 4.40 21.29 -5.76
N MET A 311 3.74 22.12 -6.54
CA MET A 311 3.89 23.57 -6.49
C MET A 311 2.54 24.23 -6.81
N PRO A 312 1.96 25.02 -5.89
CA PRO A 312 0.77 25.79 -6.21
C PRO A 312 1.02 26.69 -7.41
N ARG A 313 0.16 26.58 -8.44
CA ARG A 313 0.28 27.34 -9.68
C ARG A 313 0.15 28.84 -9.40
N SER A 314 1.07 29.64 -9.91
CA SER A 314 1.07 31.10 -9.72
C SER A 314 0.82 31.88 -11.02
N THR A 315 1.03 31.23 -12.17
CA THR A 315 0.91 31.84 -13.50
C THR A 315 0.09 30.96 -14.44
N ALA A 316 -0.26 31.50 -15.60
CA ALA A 316 -0.99 30.76 -16.63
C ALA A 316 -0.13 29.66 -17.28
N VAL A 317 1.18 29.88 -17.40
CA VAL A 317 2.10 28.94 -18.05
C VAL A 317 2.98 28.26 -17.02
N ARG A 318 3.07 26.94 -17.12
CA ARG A 318 3.98 26.10 -16.33
C ARG A 318 4.79 25.22 -17.27
N ILE A 319 6.10 25.24 -17.08
CA ILE A 319 7.04 24.36 -17.77
C ILE A 319 7.45 23.26 -16.80
N CYS A 320 7.33 22.01 -17.23
CA CYS A 320 7.69 20.83 -16.45
C CYS A 320 8.77 20.05 -17.21
N VAL A 321 9.92 19.83 -16.58
CA VAL A 321 11.06 19.17 -17.20
C VAL A 321 11.47 17.96 -16.37
N ILE A 322 11.35 16.77 -16.96
CA ILE A 322 11.96 15.54 -16.44
C ILE A 322 13.37 15.45 -17.01
N HIS A 323 14.37 15.25 -16.16
CA HIS A 323 15.77 15.20 -16.59
C HIS A 323 16.62 14.29 -15.71
N ASN A 324 17.81 13.95 -16.18
CA ASN A 324 18.79 13.22 -15.38
C ASN A 324 19.26 14.09 -14.19
N ASN A 325 19.45 13.45 -13.04
CA ASN A 325 19.97 14.10 -11.83
C ASN A 325 21.50 14.22 -11.88
N ILE A 326 21.99 15.10 -12.75
CA ILE A 326 23.42 15.35 -12.93
C ILE A 326 23.75 16.82 -12.66
N PRO A 327 25.03 17.16 -12.39
CA PRO A 327 25.44 18.54 -12.15
C PRO A 327 25.10 19.48 -13.33
N ASN A 328 24.83 20.73 -13.02
CA ASN A 328 24.57 21.83 -13.95
C ASN A 328 23.23 21.82 -14.70
N MET A 329 22.32 20.89 -14.46
CA MET A 329 21.01 20.84 -15.14
C MET A 329 20.17 22.10 -14.87
N LEU A 330 20.05 22.52 -13.62
CA LEU A 330 19.26 23.74 -13.29
C LEU A 330 19.82 25.00 -13.94
N SER A 331 21.16 25.11 -14.05
CA SER A 331 21.78 26.24 -14.74
C SER A 331 21.47 26.23 -16.22
N GLN A 332 21.44 25.06 -16.87
CA GLN A 332 21.09 24.93 -18.28
C GLN A 332 19.62 25.26 -18.49
N ILE A 333 18.69 24.67 -17.73
CA ILE A 333 17.24 24.93 -17.84
C ILE A 333 16.95 26.42 -17.63
N SER A 334 17.45 27.02 -16.55
CA SER A 334 17.23 28.43 -16.26
C SER A 334 17.94 29.36 -17.25
N GLY A 335 19.08 28.94 -17.78
CA GLY A 335 19.81 29.66 -18.84
C GLY A 335 19.00 29.77 -20.12
N ILE A 336 18.44 28.65 -20.61
CA ILE A 336 17.60 28.63 -21.83
C ILE A 336 16.37 29.54 -21.64
N VAL A 337 15.70 29.46 -20.49
CA VAL A 337 14.54 30.32 -20.19
C VAL A 337 14.94 31.80 -20.17
N SER A 338 16.11 32.10 -19.58
CA SER A 338 16.66 33.47 -19.56
C SER A 338 17.04 33.99 -20.95
N GLU A 339 17.64 33.15 -21.79
CA GLU A 339 17.97 33.52 -23.19
C GLU A 339 16.74 33.83 -24.02
N CYS A 340 15.58 33.24 -23.69
CA CYS A 340 14.29 33.58 -24.27
C CYS A 340 13.66 34.84 -23.67
N ASN A 341 14.36 35.55 -22.76
CA ASN A 341 13.87 36.73 -22.04
C ASN A 341 12.56 36.47 -21.25
N ILE A 342 12.41 35.24 -20.68
CA ILE A 342 11.26 34.81 -19.90
C ILE A 342 11.61 34.95 -18.43
N ASN A 343 10.73 35.61 -17.64
CA ASN A 343 10.87 35.67 -16.19
C ASN A 343 10.33 34.42 -15.51
N ILE A 344 11.10 33.87 -14.56
CA ILE A 344 10.68 32.74 -13.73
C ILE A 344 10.07 33.27 -12.43
N GLU A 345 8.76 33.09 -12.24
CA GLU A 345 8.05 33.53 -11.04
C GLU A 345 8.25 32.56 -9.87
N LYS A 346 8.22 31.27 -10.17
CA LYS A 346 8.49 30.19 -9.21
C LYS A 346 9.28 29.06 -9.86
N LEU A 347 10.12 28.43 -9.06
CA LEU A 347 10.86 27.23 -9.45
C LEU A 347 10.84 26.23 -8.29
N ASN A 348 10.55 24.97 -8.60
CA ASN A 348 10.73 23.86 -7.69
C ASN A 348 11.44 22.70 -8.40
N ASN A 349 12.52 22.19 -7.82
CA ASN A 349 13.24 21.04 -8.34
C ASN A 349 13.40 20.02 -7.23
N GLN A 350 13.08 18.77 -7.53
CA GLN A 350 13.32 17.64 -6.64
C GLN A 350 13.97 16.51 -7.44
N SER A 351 14.76 15.68 -6.74
CA SER A 351 15.42 14.53 -7.34
C SER A 351 15.13 13.25 -6.55
N LYS A 352 15.16 12.13 -7.29
CA LYS A 352 15.06 10.78 -6.73
C LYS A 352 15.96 9.86 -7.53
N LYS A 353 17.05 9.39 -6.91
CA LYS A 353 18.08 8.58 -7.58
C LYS A 353 18.65 9.31 -8.83
N ASP A 354 18.49 8.71 -9.98
CA ASP A 354 19.08 9.15 -11.26
C ASP A 354 18.24 10.20 -12.00
N TYR A 355 17.03 10.50 -11.52
CA TYR A 355 16.11 11.41 -12.17
C TYR A 355 15.74 12.60 -11.29
N ALA A 356 15.46 13.71 -11.93
CA ALA A 356 14.96 14.93 -11.33
C ALA A 356 13.79 15.50 -12.12
N TYR A 357 12.97 16.26 -11.43
CA TYR A 357 11.83 16.96 -12.02
C TYR A 357 11.86 18.42 -11.60
N THR A 358 11.88 19.29 -12.60
CA THR A 358 11.89 20.76 -12.43
C THR A 358 10.58 21.34 -12.92
N MET A 359 9.91 22.11 -12.07
CA MET A 359 8.72 22.89 -12.38
C MET A 359 9.07 24.38 -12.39
N LEU A 360 8.67 25.10 -13.42
CA LEU A 360 8.82 26.55 -13.51
C LEU A 360 7.47 27.18 -13.85
N ASP A 361 7.05 28.15 -13.08
CA ASP A 361 5.94 29.03 -13.43
C ASP A 361 6.50 30.28 -14.09
N VAL A 362 6.01 30.58 -15.29
CA VAL A 362 6.42 31.72 -16.11
C VAL A 362 5.20 32.51 -16.57
N GLU A 363 5.36 33.80 -16.84
CA GLU A 363 4.23 34.65 -17.27
C GLU A 363 3.67 34.23 -18.62
N SER A 364 4.57 34.00 -19.60
CA SER A 364 4.23 33.59 -20.95
C SER A 364 5.38 32.83 -21.60
N ILE A 365 5.08 32.07 -22.63
CA ILE A 365 6.05 31.37 -23.48
C ILE A 365 5.59 31.46 -24.92
N ASP A 366 6.52 31.64 -25.87
CA ASP A 366 6.25 31.58 -27.30
C ASP A 366 6.74 30.25 -27.90
N ASP A 367 6.32 29.93 -29.12
CA ASP A 367 6.65 28.69 -29.81
C ASP A 367 8.18 28.52 -30.01
N ASN A 368 8.91 29.61 -30.23
CA ASN A 368 10.36 29.59 -30.42
C ASN A 368 11.11 29.26 -29.12
N ALA A 369 10.55 29.65 -27.96
CA ALA A 369 11.09 29.28 -26.65
C ALA A 369 10.78 27.83 -26.31
N ILE A 370 9.59 27.32 -26.71
CA ILE A 370 9.24 25.89 -26.52
C ILE A 370 10.20 24.98 -27.28
N GLU A 371 10.57 25.33 -28.53
CA GLU A 371 11.51 24.54 -29.33
C GLU A 371 12.93 24.51 -28.76
N LYS A 372 13.32 25.49 -27.95
CA LYS A 372 14.66 25.57 -27.34
C LYS A 372 14.76 24.85 -25.98
N ILE A 373 13.64 24.73 -25.28
CA ILE A 373 13.55 24.05 -23.95
C ILE A 373 13.40 22.54 -24.14
#